data_8112487952b9d580f6eb3d26025fdbe2
#
_entry.id   8112487952b9d580f6eb3d26025fdbe2
#
_cell.length_a   1.000
_cell.length_b   1.000
_cell.length_c   1.000
_cell.angle_alpha   90.00
_cell.angle_beta   90.00
_cell.angle_gamma   90.00
#
_symmetry.space_group_name_H-M   'P 1'
#
loop_
_entity.id
_entity.type
_entity.pdbx_description
1 polymer ?
#
loop_
_entity_poly.entity_id
_entity_poly.type
_entity_poly.pdbx_seq_one_letter_code
_entity_poly.pdbx_strand_id
1 'polypeptide(L)'
;MAGLIRSNLVVASGTAVSRITGLVRIVIFGMVIGQTALADAFDGANNAPNAIYELFIGGVLSASLVPLFARLVDNDHKENNDIDAIVSTALYVLISVTVVAVLAAPAIFHLFSLNPASAVDADAYREAGTALTRIFLVQIFFYGISAITSALLNARRQFFAAAWSPVLANIVAIAFLLYIPSIGAASPPQLGEAVTNNSLLWTLGLSTTAGIALMAITQLLAVRRSGIPISFRPQFRHPAVARLIRLSTWTLGYVVANQIALVVIKNLASPGSGWVDAYAKAFVIFQLPHGLLAVSLATTLVPELSRLIHLDDEAAFARRMSDGIRYTAMLTIPAAVGLFLLAKPIVGTLLQHGNFDQVATSNTARALSGLALGVAGFSVYLFVLRGFYARNDTRTPFLINLVENALNIVFALLLVDRFDVLGLGIAYSLAYLISAAIALLVLHRSTPSLQLSPLLISILRIVGAAALMAVTIRLTSGLIGSNVGVAALTRIVVSSCLGLLMYVIGLLAFGAPDIRHFVLSKMTKSSR
;
A
#
# COMPACT_ATOMS: atom_id res chain seq x y z
N MET A 1 -8.99 -16.91 -25.55
CA MET A 1 -8.42 -17.35 -24.24
C MET A 1 -6.91 -17.16 -24.15
N ALA A 2 -6.09 -17.55 -25.11
CA ALA A 2 -4.62 -17.42 -25.06
C ALA A 2 -4.13 -15.97 -24.85
N GLY A 3 -4.74 -14.98 -25.50
CA GLY A 3 -4.38 -13.56 -25.33
C GLY A 3 -4.66 -13.01 -23.93
N LEU A 4 -5.76 -13.39 -23.30
CA LEU A 4 -6.12 -13.00 -21.92
C LEU A 4 -5.16 -13.61 -20.88
N ILE A 5 -4.80 -14.87 -21.06
CA ILE A 5 -3.83 -15.55 -20.18
C ILE A 5 -2.46 -14.87 -20.27
N ARG A 6 -2.00 -14.55 -21.48
CA ARG A 6 -0.73 -13.85 -21.71
C ARG A 6 -0.74 -12.45 -21.06
N SER A 7 -1.81 -11.68 -21.21
CA SER A 7 -1.95 -10.36 -20.61
C SER A 7 -1.93 -10.43 -19.07
N ASN A 8 -2.64 -11.39 -18.48
CA ASN A 8 -2.66 -11.60 -17.03
C ASN A 8 -1.28 -12.01 -16.49
N LEU A 9 -0.55 -12.86 -17.22
CA LEU A 9 0.82 -13.24 -16.84
C LEU A 9 1.78 -12.04 -16.89
N VAL A 10 1.68 -11.18 -17.89
CA VAL A 10 2.49 -9.97 -18.00
C VAL A 10 2.24 -9.02 -16.84
N VAL A 11 0.97 -8.80 -16.47
CA VAL A 11 0.62 -7.94 -15.33
C VAL A 11 1.08 -8.57 -14.01
N ALA A 12 0.81 -9.85 -13.81
CA ALA A 12 1.18 -10.55 -12.57
C ALA A 12 2.70 -10.60 -12.38
N SER A 13 3.47 -10.92 -13.43
CA SER A 13 4.93 -10.93 -13.36
C SER A 13 5.52 -9.54 -13.14
N GLY A 14 5.03 -8.51 -13.84
CA GLY A 14 5.46 -7.14 -13.64
C GLY A 14 5.19 -6.65 -12.21
N THR A 15 4.00 -6.94 -11.68
CA THR A 15 3.64 -6.60 -10.30
C THR A 15 4.53 -7.32 -9.28
N ALA A 16 4.77 -8.63 -9.47
CA ALA A 16 5.62 -9.41 -8.56
C ALA A 16 7.08 -8.89 -8.56
N VAL A 17 7.66 -8.66 -9.74
CA VAL A 17 9.03 -8.12 -9.87
C VAL A 17 9.11 -6.71 -9.29
N SER A 18 8.11 -5.86 -9.50
CA SER A 18 8.06 -4.53 -8.92
C SER A 18 8.04 -4.56 -7.38
N ARG A 19 7.29 -5.50 -6.78
CA ARG A 19 7.28 -5.66 -5.31
C ARG A 19 8.61 -6.18 -4.77
N ILE A 20 9.24 -7.13 -5.44
CA ILE A 20 10.56 -7.64 -5.06
C ILE A 20 11.61 -6.54 -5.17
N THR A 21 11.67 -5.82 -6.29
CA THR A 21 12.63 -4.70 -6.46
C THR A 21 12.35 -3.55 -5.50
N GLY A 22 11.09 -3.29 -5.16
CA GLY A 22 10.71 -2.34 -4.13
C GLY A 22 11.21 -2.74 -2.73
N LEU A 23 11.11 -4.03 -2.38
CA LEU A 23 11.68 -4.55 -1.13
C LEU A 23 13.21 -4.43 -1.11
N VAL A 24 13.89 -4.81 -2.20
CA VAL A 24 15.35 -4.66 -2.34
C VAL A 24 15.76 -3.20 -2.17
N ARG A 25 15.02 -2.25 -2.74
CA ARG A 25 15.26 -0.81 -2.54
C ARG A 25 15.21 -0.42 -1.06
N ILE A 26 14.23 -0.93 -0.30
CA ILE A 26 14.10 -0.62 1.14
C ILE A 26 15.26 -1.23 1.93
N VAL A 27 15.70 -2.44 1.60
CA VAL A 27 16.88 -3.07 2.20
C VAL A 27 18.14 -2.24 1.95
N ILE A 28 18.37 -1.83 0.70
CA ILE A 28 19.54 -1.01 0.33
C ILE A 28 19.46 0.38 0.98
N PHE A 29 18.28 1.00 1.03
CA PHE A 29 18.09 2.26 1.75
C PHE A 29 18.48 2.12 3.22
N GLY A 30 17.99 1.09 3.92
CA GLY A 30 18.37 0.80 5.31
C GLY A 30 19.86 0.53 5.45
N MET A 31 20.46 -0.23 4.53
CA MET A 31 21.90 -0.55 4.55
C MET A 31 22.79 0.70 4.42
N VAL A 32 22.40 1.64 3.56
CA VAL A 32 23.21 2.84 3.26
C VAL A 32 22.92 3.99 4.22
N ILE A 33 21.66 4.29 4.49
CA ILE A 33 21.23 5.46 5.29
C ILE A 33 21.03 5.11 6.76
N GLY A 34 20.70 3.85 7.07
CA GLY A 34 20.34 3.43 8.42
C GLY A 34 18.96 3.93 8.85
N GLN A 35 18.73 3.89 10.17
CA GLN A 35 17.55 4.46 10.82
C GLN A 35 17.96 5.76 11.52
N THR A 36 18.05 6.84 10.74
CA THR A 36 18.61 8.13 11.17
C THR A 36 17.57 9.25 11.04
N ALA A 37 17.85 10.42 11.61
CA ALA A 37 17.05 11.61 11.39
C ALA A 37 16.95 11.99 9.90
N LEU A 38 17.99 11.71 9.11
CA LEU A 38 17.96 11.89 7.66
C LEU A 38 17.00 10.93 6.98
N ALA A 39 16.91 9.67 7.43
CA ALA A 39 15.94 8.70 6.94
C ALA A 39 14.49 9.16 7.21
N ASP A 40 14.22 9.68 8.41
CA ASP A 40 12.91 10.25 8.74
C ASP A 40 12.58 11.48 7.88
N ALA A 41 13.55 12.38 7.66
CA ALA A 41 13.38 13.55 6.80
C ALA A 41 13.12 13.15 5.35
N PHE A 42 13.85 12.15 4.84
CA PHE A 42 13.63 11.58 3.51
C PHE A 42 12.22 10.98 3.37
N ASP A 43 11.78 10.18 4.35
CA ASP A 43 10.45 9.55 4.31
C ASP A 43 9.33 10.60 4.42
N GLY A 44 9.48 11.59 5.32
CA GLY A 44 8.56 12.73 5.43
C GLY A 44 8.45 13.50 4.12
N ALA A 45 9.58 13.86 3.52
CA ALA A 45 9.65 14.59 2.26
C ALA A 45 9.04 13.80 1.09
N ASN A 46 9.30 12.49 1.00
CA ASN A 46 8.80 11.64 -0.08
C ASN A 46 7.31 11.30 0.05
N ASN A 47 6.72 11.47 1.24
CA ASN A 47 5.27 11.29 1.39
C ASN A 47 4.45 12.43 0.78
N ALA A 48 4.96 13.64 0.72
CA ALA A 48 4.24 14.77 0.17
C ALA A 48 3.79 14.55 -1.30
N PRO A 49 4.68 14.19 -2.26
CA PRO A 49 4.24 13.88 -3.62
C PRO A 49 3.35 12.64 -3.69
N ASN A 50 3.59 11.62 -2.86
CA ASN A 50 2.74 10.42 -2.82
C ASN A 50 1.33 10.73 -2.36
N ALA A 51 1.16 11.60 -1.37
CA ALA A 51 -0.15 12.07 -0.89
C ALA A 51 -0.95 12.76 -2.01
N ILE A 52 -0.29 13.64 -2.74
CA ILE A 52 -0.90 14.35 -3.87
C ILE A 52 -1.18 13.39 -5.03
N TYR A 53 -0.29 12.43 -5.28
CA TYR A 53 -0.49 11.37 -6.26
C TYR A 53 -1.72 10.50 -5.94
N GLU A 54 -1.87 10.05 -4.69
CA GLU A 54 -3.05 9.31 -4.26
C GLU A 54 -4.34 10.12 -4.40
N LEU A 55 -4.28 11.42 -4.13
CA LEU A 55 -5.39 12.34 -4.32
C LEU A 55 -5.85 12.37 -5.79
N PHE A 56 -4.90 12.42 -6.73
CA PHE A 56 -5.21 12.44 -8.16
C PHE A 56 -5.55 11.06 -8.72
N ILE A 57 -4.85 10.01 -8.33
CA ILE A 57 -5.03 8.66 -8.88
C ILE A 57 -6.13 7.88 -8.16
N GLY A 58 -6.11 7.88 -6.84
CA GLY A 58 -7.12 7.19 -6.04
C GLY A 58 -8.51 7.76 -6.27
N GLY A 59 -8.60 9.11 -6.40
CA GLY A 59 -9.85 9.83 -6.53
C GLY A 59 -10.32 10.04 -7.96
N VAL A 60 -9.48 10.62 -8.79
CA VAL A 60 -9.92 11.21 -10.07
C VAL A 60 -9.67 10.27 -11.25
N LEU A 61 -8.53 9.58 -11.27
CA LEU A 61 -8.07 8.93 -12.49
C LEU A 61 -8.48 7.46 -12.62
N SER A 62 -8.39 6.65 -11.57
CA SER A 62 -8.55 5.20 -11.72
C SER A 62 -10.00 4.74 -11.87
N ALA A 63 -10.93 5.34 -11.13
CA ALA A 63 -12.34 4.96 -11.17
C ALA A 63 -13.07 5.49 -12.41
N SER A 64 -12.61 6.60 -13.00
CA SER A 64 -13.33 7.32 -14.03
C SER A 64 -12.63 7.36 -15.39
N LEU A 65 -11.27 7.40 -15.42
CA LEU A 65 -10.53 7.55 -16.69
C LEU A 65 -10.45 6.27 -17.50
N VAL A 66 -10.21 5.11 -16.88
CA VAL A 66 -10.11 3.85 -17.64
C VAL A 66 -11.42 3.51 -18.36
N PRO A 67 -12.60 3.53 -17.69
CA PRO A 67 -13.87 3.32 -18.37
C PRO A 67 -14.19 4.41 -19.41
N LEU A 68 -13.82 5.66 -19.14
CA LEU A 68 -14.02 6.77 -20.06
C LEU A 68 -13.17 6.60 -21.30
N PHE A 69 -11.87 6.36 -21.16
CA PHE A 69 -10.98 6.13 -22.28
C PHE A 69 -11.31 4.85 -23.06
N ALA A 70 -11.79 3.78 -22.40
CA ALA A 70 -12.22 2.58 -23.09
C ALA A 70 -13.42 2.85 -24.03
N ARG A 71 -14.38 3.69 -23.61
CA ARG A 71 -15.50 4.11 -24.46
C ARG A 71 -15.07 5.02 -25.60
N LEU A 72 -14.11 5.90 -25.35
CA LEU A 72 -13.65 6.91 -26.32
C LEU A 72 -12.70 6.31 -27.38
N VAL A 73 -12.00 5.23 -27.03
CA VAL A 73 -11.04 4.56 -27.93
C VAL A 73 -11.73 3.67 -28.98
N ASP A 74 -12.95 3.20 -28.68
CA ASP A 74 -13.72 2.32 -29.60
C ASP A 74 -14.58 3.08 -30.64
N ASN A 75 -14.76 4.42 -30.48
CA ASN A 75 -15.60 5.24 -31.37
C ASN A 75 -14.77 6.21 -32.22
N ASP A 76 -14.96 6.20 -33.54
CA ASP A 76 -14.21 6.99 -34.52
C ASP A 76 -14.44 8.53 -34.44
N HIS A 77 -13.35 9.29 -34.50
CA HIS A 77 -13.17 10.73 -34.87
C HIS A 77 -13.87 11.87 -34.10
N LYS A 78 -15.06 11.72 -33.50
CA LYS A 78 -15.66 12.81 -32.71
C LYS A 78 -15.18 12.86 -31.24
N GLU A 79 -14.68 11.76 -30.75
CA GLU A 79 -14.35 11.56 -29.32
C GLU A 79 -12.87 11.79 -29.00
N ASN A 80 -11.99 11.95 -30.02
CA ASN A 80 -10.61 12.38 -29.81
C ASN A 80 -10.55 13.75 -29.11
N ASN A 81 -11.53 14.63 -29.33
CA ASN A 81 -11.60 15.93 -28.68
C ASN A 81 -11.83 15.82 -27.16
N ASP A 82 -12.58 14.82 -26.70
CA ASP A 82 -12.81 14.56 -25.28
C ASP A 82 -11.52 14.08 -24.58
N ILE A 83 -10.76 13.19 -25.24
CA ILE A 83 -9.45 12.70 -24.75
C ILE A 83 -8.46 13.88 -24.69
N ASP A 84 -8.36 14.66 -25.75
CA ASP A 84 -7.48 15.82 -25.83
C ASP A 84 -7.82 16.85 -24.75
N ALA A 85 -9.09 17.15 -24.54
CA ALA A 85 -9.55 18.09 -23.52
C ALA A 85 -9.21 17.60 -22.11
N ILE A 86 -9.45 16.31 -21.80
CA ILE A 86 -9.15 15.73 -20.49
C ILE A 86 -7.64 15.69 -20.25
N VAL A 87 -6.86 15.13 -21.17
CA VAL A 87 -5.40 14.97 -21.02
C VAL A 87 -4.73 16.34 -20.91
N SER A 88 -5.08 17.28 -21.79
CA SER A 88 -4.50 18.61 -21.79
C SER A 88 -4.85 19.41 -20.54
N THR A 89 -6.10 19.34 -20.09
CA THR A 89 -6.52 20.01 -18.86
C THR A 89 -5.83 19.39 -17.64
N ALA A 90 -5.74 18.05 -17.57
CA ALA A 90 -5.02 17.35 -16.50
C ALA A 90 -3.53 17.72 -16.47
N LEU A 91 -2.85 17.77 -17.62
CA LEU A 91 -1.45 18.19 -17.71
C LEU A 91 -1.25 19.62 -17.22
N TYR A 92 -2.14 20.55 -17.62
CA TYR A 92 -2.06 21.94 -17.16
C TYR A 92 -2.24 22.01 -15.62
N VAL A 93 -3.23 21.31 -15.08
CA VAL A 93 -3.47 21.24 -13.62
C VAL A 93 -2.27 20.64 -12.91
N LEU A 94 -1.69 19.55 -13.44
CA LEU A 94 -0.50 18.91 -12.87
C LEU A 94 0.70 19.83 -12.82
N ILE A 95 0.98 20.58 -13.91
CA ILE A 95 2.06 21.57 -13.94
C ILE A 95 1.79 22.65 -12.88
N SER A 96 0.58 23.21 -12.85
CA SER A 96 0.22 24.28 -11.91
C SER A 96 0.33 23.80 -10.45
N VAL A 97 -0.19 22.61 -10.14
CA VAL A 97 -0.11 22.01 -8.79
C VAL A 97 1.34 21.71 -8.42
N THR A 98 2.15 21.19 -9.35
CA THR A 98 3.58 20.93 -9.11
C THR A 98 4.32 22.22 -8.78
N VAL A 99 4.13 23.28 -9.56
CA VAL A 99 4.78 24.59 -9.32
C VAL A 99 4.36 25.16 -7.95
N VAL A 100 3.07 25.18 -7.67
CA VAL A 100 2.53 25.67 -6.39
C VAL A 100 3.06 24.83 -5.22
N ALA A 101 3.09 23.49 -5.36
CA ALA A 101 3.61 22.59 -4.33
C ALA A 101 5.10 22.81 -4.08
N VAL A 102 5.93 22.96 -5.12
CA VAL A 102 7.38 23.23 -4.97
C VAL A 102 7.62 24.57 -4.28
N LEU A 103 6.84 25.59 -4.58
CA LEU A 103 6.91 26.89 -3.89
C LEU A 103 6.46 26.77 -2.43
N ALA A 104 5.46 25.94 -2.16
CA ALA A 104 4.93 25.66 -0.82
C ALA A 104 5.72 24.58 -0.05
N ALA A 105 6.84 24.07 -0.59
CA ALA A 105 7.61 22.97 0.01
C ALA A 105 7.95 23.21 1.51
N PRO A 106 8.34 24.40 1.97
CA PRO A 106 8.59 24.64 3.39
C PRO A 106 7.35 24.40 4.25
N ALA A 107 6.20 24.90 3.82
CA ALA A 107 4.93 24.71 4.53
C ALA A 107 4.48 23.24 4.50
N ILE A 108 4.66 22.56 3.37
CA ILE A 108 4.32 21.15 3.22
C ILE A 108 5.18 20.29 4.14
N PHE A 109 6.51 20.48 4.14
CA PHE A 109 7.39 19.69 5.04
C PHE A 109 7.15 20.03 6.51
N HIS A 110 6.80 21.29 6.81
CA HIS A 110 6.46 21.68 8.18
C HIS A 110 5.30 20.84 8.74
N LEU A 111 4.30 20.48 7.93
CA LEU A 111 3.20 19.59 8.37
C LEU A 111 3.69 18.21 8.80
N PHE A 112 4.79 17.70 8.26
CA PHE A 112 5.42 16.42 8.64
C PHE A 112 6.48 16.56 9.73
N SER A 113 6.70 17.77 10.23
CA SER A 113 7.72 18.12 11.25
C SER A 113 7.21 19.11 12.29
N LEU A 114 5.94 18.97 12.70
CA LEU A 114 5.33 19.85 13.72
C LEU A 114 5.99 19.66 15.08
N ASN A 115 6.32 18.42 15.42
CA ASN A 115 6.89 18.04 16.71
C ASN A 115 8.14 17.16 16.54
N PRO A 116 9.29 17.72 16.08
CA PRO A 116 10.52 16.96 15.95
C PRO A 116 11.01 16.42 17.30
N ALA A 117 11.74 15.31 17.28
CA ALA A 117 12.33 14.73 18.47
C ALA A 117 13.29 15.70 19.16
N SER A 118 13.27 15.75 20.49
CA SER A 118 14.09 16.69 21.28
C SER A 118 15.62 16.48 21.11
N ALA A 119 16.02 15.31 20.63
CA ALA A 119 17.43 14.98 20.36
C ALA A 119 17.95 15.53 19.01
N VAL A 120 17.09 16.13 18.21
CA VAL A 120 17.43 16.62 16.85
C VAL A 120 17.22 18.13 16.80
N ASP A 121 18.15 18.83 16.15
CA ASP A 121 17.95 20.24 15.82
C ASP A 121 16.78 20.38 14.84
N ALA A 122 15.70 21.01 15.31
CA ALA A 122 14.46 21.15 14.58
C ALA A 122 14.62 22.00 13.31
N ASP A 123 15.50 22.99 13.32
CA ASP A 123 15.72 23.87 12.19
C ASP A 123 16.54 23.14 11.10
N ALA A 124 17.62 22.45 11.50
CA ALA A 124 18.38 21.61 10.57
C ALA A 124 17.50 20.48 9.97
N TYR A 125 16.60 19.89 10.76
CA TYR A 125 15.67 18.85 10.29
C TYR A 125 14.71 19.41 9.24
N ARG A 126 14.14 20.59 9.49
CA ARG A 126 13.23 21.26 8.55
C ARG A 126 13.94 21.75 7.30
N GLU A 127 15.17 22.23 7.44
CA GLU A 127 15.98 22.68 6.29
C GLU A 127 16.30 21.51 5.35
N ALA A 128 16.88 20.42 5.86
CA ALA A 128 17.17 19.22 5.07
C ALA A 128 15.91 18.62 4.44
N GLY A 129 14.85 18.47 5.23
CA GLY A 129 13.59 17.93 4.74
C GLY A 129 12.89 18.82 3.70
N THR A 130 12.97 20.14 3.86
CA THR A 130 12.45 21.10 2.85
C THR A 130 13.22 21.02 1.55
N ALA A 131 14.56 20.92 1.62
CA ALA A 131 15.40 20.78 0.45
C ALA A 131 15.06 19.49 -0.34
N LEU A 132 14.93 18.36 0.34
CA LEU A 132 14.48 17.10 -0.26
C LEU A 132 13.05 17.21 -0.81
N THR A 133 12.13 17.83 -0.07
CA THR A 133 10.74 18.01 -0.48
C THR A 133 10.63 18.78 -1.80
N ARG A 134 11.42 19.84 -2.00
CA ARG A 134 11.44 20.58 -3.28
C ARG A 134 11.78 19.68 -4.46
N ILE A 135 12.74 18.79 -4.31
CA ILE A 135 13.15 17.85 -5.37
C ILE A 135 12.06 16.79 -5.58
N PHE A 136 11.48 16.27 -4.50
CA PHE A 136 10.46 15.23 -4.57
C PHE A 136 9.13 15.72 -5.13
N LEU A 137 8.72 16.96 -4.84
CA LEU A 137 7.44 17.49 -5.33
C LEU A 137 7.37 17.57 -6.86
N VAL A 138 8.51 17.60 -7.57
CA VAL A 138 8.55 17.45 -9.03
C VAL A 138 7.98 16.10 -9.50
N GLN A 139 7.99 15.09 -8.64
CA GLN A 139 7.39 13.76 -8.92
C GLN A 139 5.88 13.83 -9.19
N ILE A 140 5.17 14.84 -8.66
CA ILE A 140 3.72 15.04 -8.88
C ILE A 140 3.43 15.08 -10.38
N PHE A 141 4.22 15.82 -11.13
CA PHE A 141 4.08 15.92 -12.58
C PHE A 141 4.29 14.57 -13.28
N PHE A 142 5.36 13.86 -12.93
CA PHE A 142 5.66 12.56 -13.52
C PHE A 142 4.68 11.47 -13.10
N TYR A 143 4.22 11.47 -11.86
CA TYR A 143 3.16 10.59 -11.39
C TYR A 143 1.85 10.82 -12.16
N GLY A 144 1.47 12.07 -12.37
CA GLY A 144 0.28 12.39 -13.15
C GLY A 144 0.37 11.91 -14.60
N ILE A 145 1.52 12.12 -15.27
CA ILE A 145 1.78 11.58 -16.60
C ILE A 145 1.66 10.05 -16.58
N SER A 146 2.30 9.40 -15.62
CA SER A 146 2.26 7.94 -15.50
C SER A 146 0.84 7.41 -15.33
N ALA A 147 0.00 8.10 -14.55
CA ALA A 147 -1.39 7.71 -14.35
C ALA A 147 -2.23 7.83 -15.64
N ILE A 148 -2.13 8.96 -16.33
CA ILE A 148 -2.85 9.21 -17.59
C ILE A 148 -2.42 8.19 -18.64
N THR A 149 -1.11 8.00 -18.82
CA THR A 149 -0.57 7.06 -19.80
C THR A 149 -0.91 5.61 -19.48
N SER A 150 -0.88 5.21 -18.19
CA SER A 150 -1.34 3.89 -17.76
C SER A 150 -2.81 3.67 -18.07
N ALA A 151 -3.68 4.68 -17.84
CA ALA A 151 -5.11 4.57 -18.14
C ALA A 151 -5.35 4.41 -19.65
N LEU A 152 -4.64 5.17 -20.50
CA LEU A 152 -4.71 5.06 -21.97
C LEU A 152 -4.22 3.70 -22.47
N LEU A 153 -3.07 3.21 -21.96
CA LEU A 153 -2.53 1.90 -22.32
C LEU A 153 -3.45 0.76 -21.90
N ASN A 154 -4.02 0.84 -20.70
CA ASN A 154 -4.99 -0.14 -20.20
C ASN A 154 -6.27 -0.16 -21.05
N ALA A 155 -6.78 0.99 -21.49
CA ALA A 155 -7.91 1.10 -22.38
C ALA A 155 -7.63 0.40 -23.73
N ARG A 156 -6.39 0.49 -24.24
CA ARG A 156 -5.92 -0.21 -25.45
C ARG A 156 -5.46 -1.65 -25.20
N ARG A 157 -5.64 -2.20 -23.99
CA ARG A 157 -5.18 -3.56 -23.57
C ARG A 157 -3.66 -3.77 -23.72
N GLN A 158 -2.88 -2.70 -23.64
CA GLN A 158 -1.41 -2.72 -23.70
C GLN A 158 -0.80 -2.63 -22.28
N PHE A 159 -0.83 -3.73 -21.56
CA PHE A 159 -0.52 -3.76 -20.12
C PHE A 159 0.98 -3.75 -19.78
N PHE A 160 1.86 -4.08 -20.73
CA PHE A 160 3.29 -4.31 -20.45
C PHE A 160 3.96 -3.08 -19.84
N ALA A 161 3.89 -1.93 -20.52
CA ALA A 161 4.57 -0.72 -20.07
C ALA A 161 4.05 -0.23 -18.70
N ALA A 162 2.73 -0.29 -18.48
CA ALA A 162 2.12 0.08 -17.21
C ALA A 162 2.54 -0.85 -16.06
N ALA A 163 2.65 -2.17 -16.31
CA ALA A 163 2.97 -3.15 -15.28
C ALA A 163 4.48 -3.21 -14.95
N TRP A 164 5.37 -2.95 -15.93
CA TRP A 164 6.82 -3.12 -15.76
C TRP A 164 7.59 -1.83 -15.50
N SER A 165 7.06 -0.66 -15.86
CA SER A 165 7.76 0.62 -15.61
C SER A 165 8.06 0.91 -14.14
N PRO A 166 7.27 0.48 -13.12
CA PRO A 166 7.64 0.65 -11.73
C PRO A 166 8.92 -0.10 -11.32
N VAL A 167 9.26 -1.18 -12.04
CA VAL A 167 10.53 -1.91 -11.83
C VAL A 167 11.71 -1.01 -12.16
N LEU A 168 11.63 -0.23 -13.26
CA LEU A 168 12.68 0.72 -13.65
C LEU A 168 12.86 1.81 -12.58
N ALA A 169 11.76 2.30 -12.00
CA ALA A 169 11.84 3.29 -10.92
C ALA A 169 12.61 2.76 -9.71
N ASN A 170 12.37 1.51 -9.32
CA ASN A 170 13.11 0.88 -8.24
C ASN A 170 14.59 0.66 -8.58
N ILE A 171 14.91 0.21 -9.81
CA ILE A 171 16.29 0.00 -10.25
C ILE A 171 17.08 1.32 -10.22
N VAL A 172 16.51 2.42 -10.72
CA VAL A 172 17.12 3.74 -10.66
C VAL A 172 17.38 4.16 -9.22
N ALA A 173 16.38 4.02 -8.34
CA ALA A 173 16.54 4.37 -6.94
C ALA A 173 17.65 3.54 -6.27
N ILE A 174 17.73 2.24 -6.53
CA ILE A 174 18.79 1.36 -6.04
C ILE A 174 20.16 1.84 -6.53
N ALA A 175 20.30 2.19 -7.82
CA ALA A 175 21.56 2.66 -8.38
C ALA A 175 22.06 3.95 -7.69
N PHE A 176 21.16 4.93 -7.48
CA PHE A 176 21.50 6.15 -6.76
C PHE A 176 21.89 5.88 -5.29
N LEU A 177 21.18 5.02 -4.59
CA LEU A 177 21.48 4.67 -3.21
C LEU A 177 22.86 3.99 -3.09
N LEU A 178 23.19 3.05 -3.99
CA LEU A 178 24.50 2.40 -4.04
C LEU A 178 25.64 3.33 -4.43
N TYR A 179 25.34 4.48 -5.05
CA TYR A 179 26.32 5.50 -5.39
C TYR A 179 26.71 6.39 -4.20
N ILE A 180 25.85 6.52 -3.16
CA ILE A 180 26.08 7.40 -2.01
C ILE A 180 27.45 7.18 -1.33
N PRO A 181 27.92 5.94 -1.07
CA PRO A 181 29.23 5.75 -0.43
C PRO A 181 30.41 6.30 -1.25
N SER A 182 30.26 6.44 -2.58
CA SER A 182 31.34 6.93 -3.46
C SER A 182 31.49 8.44 -3.51
N ILE A 183 30.52 9.21 -2.97
CA ILE A 183 30.56 10.66 -2.94
C ILE A 183 31.15 11.25 -1.66
N GLY A 184 31.79 10.42 -0.82
CA GLY A 184 32.46 10.84 0.39
C GLY A 184 31.52 11.22 1.54
N ALA A 185 30.26 10.75 1.52
CA ALA A 185 29.32 10.91 2.62
C ALA A 185 29.77 10.05 3.83
N ALA A 186 29.42 10.50 5.05
CA ALA A 186 29.62 9.71 6.26
C ALA A 186 28.82 8.39 6.21
N SER A 187 29.17 7.43 7.02
CA SER A 187 28.47 6.15 7.12
C SER A 187 28.04 5.88 8.58
N PRO A 188 26.76 6.05 8.92
CA PRO A 188 25.64 6.55 8.10
C PRO A 188 25.74 8.05 7.78
N PRO A 189 25.16 8.51 6.64
CA PRO A 189 25.05 9.92 6.32
C PRO A 189 24.27 10.68 7.39
N GLN A 190 24.77 11.85 7.77
CA GLN A 190 24.18 12.66 8.83
C GLN A 190 23.20 13.70 8.27
N LEU A 191 22.25 14.14 9.09
CA LEU A 191 21.26 15.15 8.72
C LEU A 191 21.90 16.45 8.21
N GLY A 192 22.92 16.97 8.90
CA GLY A 192 23.63 18.19 8.53
C GLY A 192 24.38 18.08 7.19
N GLU A 193 24.83 16.87 6.82
CA GLU A 193 25.45 16.65 5.50
C GLU A 193 24.47 16.85 4.35
N ALA A 194 23.18 16.53 4.53
CA ALA A 194 22.19 16.73 3.48
C ALA A 194 22.02 18.22 3.09
N VAL A 195 22.39 19.15 3.99
CA VAL A 195 22.35 20.59 3.72
C VAL A 195 23.67 21.10 3.15
N THR A 196 24.79 20.61 3.67
CA THR A 196 26.15 21.11 3.33
C THR A 196 26.76 20.40 2.12
N ASN A 197 26.39 19.13 1.89
CA ASN A 197 26.88 18.33 0.77
C ASN A 197 25.84 18.27 -0.36
N ASN A 198 25.97 19.15 -1.35
CA ASN A 198 25.07 19.18 -2.49
C ASN A 198 25.02 17.85 -3.26
N SER A 199 26.11 17.10 -3.33
CA SER A 199 26.14 15.80 -3.99
C SER A 199 25.26 14.80 -3.29
N LEU A 200 25.27 14.77 -1.96
CA LEU A 200 24.38 13.91 -1.16
C LEU A 200 22.91 14.30 -1.34
N LEU A 201 22.59 15.60 -1.24
CA LEU A 201 21.24 16.12 -1.41
C LEU A 201 20.65 15.73 -2.77
N TRP A 202 21.39 16.00 -3.86
CA TRP A 202 20.90 15.67 -5.20
C TRP A 202 20.85 14.16 -5.45
N THR A 203 21.79 13.37 -4.92
CA THR A 203 21.76 11.91 -5.06
C THR A 203 20.54 11.33 -4.34
N LEU A 204 20.24 11.76 -3.12
CA LEU A 204 19.03 11.36 -2.39
C LEU A 204 17.76 11.84 -3.09
N GLY A 205 17.69 13.10 -3.48
CA GLY A 205 16.52 13.68 -4.13
C GLY A 205 16.22 13.06 -5.49
N LEU A 206 17.25 12.81 -6.31
CA LEU A 206 17.09 12.18 -7.60
C LEU A 206 16.88 10.66 -7.53
N SER A 207 17.24 10.01 -6.44
CA SER A 207 17.07 8.56 -6.29
C SER A 207 15.64 8.09 -6.58
N THR A 208 14.64 8.80 -6.11
CA THR A 208 13.23 8.51 -6.38
C THR A 208 12.67 9.31 -7.55
N THR A 209 13.02 10.60 -7.66
CA THR A 209 12.47 11.50 -8.69
C THR A 209 12.87 11.07 -10.10
N ALA A 210 14.14 10.73 -10.35
CA ALA A 210 14.59 10.24 -11.66
C ALA A 210 13.96 8.88 -12.00
N GLY A 211 13.77 8.01 -11.00
CA GLY A 211 13.09 6.73 -11.19
C GLY A 211 11.64 6.89 -11.67
N ILE A 212 10.89 7.80 -11.03
CA ILE A 212 9.51 8.09 -11.41
C ILE A 212 9.44 8.81 -12.76
N ALA A 213 10.39 9.70 -13.04
CA ALA A 213 10.51 10.33 -14.36
C ALA A 213 10.73 9.29 -15.46
N LEU A 214 11.66 8.34 -15.26
CA LEU A 214 11.91 7.27 -16.22
C LEU A 214 10.69 6.36 -16.40
N MET A 215 9.97 6.05 -15.32
CA MET A 215 8.70 5.32 -15.37
C MET A 215 7.68 6.06 -16.27
N ALA A 216 7.49 7.36 -16.08
CA ALA A 216 6.57 8.17 -16.86
C ALA A 216 6.99 8.26 -18.33
N ILE A 217 8.29 8.47 -18.61
CA ILE A 217 8.85 8.56 -19.96
C ILE A 217 8.63 7.25 -20.72
N THR A 218 8.91 6.10 -20.10
CA THR A 218 8.72 4.78 -20.74
C THR A 218 7.26 4.53 -21.09
N GLN A 219 6.32 4.91 -20.24
CA GLN A 219 4.88 4.79 -20.52
C GLN A 219 4.45 5.79 -21.63
N LEU A 220 4.94 7.03 -21.61
CA LEU A 220 4.66 8.01 -22.64
C LEU A 220 5.15 7.56 -24.03
N LEU A 221 6.35 6.96 -24.08
CA LEU A 221 6.88 6.38 -25.33
C LEU A 221 6.01 5.21 -25.81
N ALA A 222 5.48 4.37 -24.90
CA ALA A 222 4.56 3.30 -25.24
C ALA A 222 3.23 3.85 -25.81
N VAL A 223 2.66 4.91 -25.22
CA VAL A 223 1.46 5.58 -25.74
C VAL A 223 1.72 6.15 -27.13
N ARG A 224 2.83 6.83 -27.36
CA ARG A 224 3.19 7.34 -28.71
C ARG A 224 3.29 6.21 -29.73
N ARG A 225 3.90 5.06 -29.37
CA ARG A 225 4.00 3.89 -30.26
C ARG A 225 2.66 3.19 -30.51
N SER A 226 1.70 3.36 -29.61
CA SER A 226 0.35 2.79 -29.80
C SER A 226 -0.53 3.55 -30.79
N GLY A 227 -0.03 4.68 -31.34
CA GLY A 227 -0.74 5.48 -32.33
C GLY A 227 -1.94 6.26 -31.77
N ILE A 228 -1.99 6.49 -30.44
CA ILE A 228 -3.01 7.35 -29.84
C ILE A 228 -2.65 8.79 -30.15
N PRO A 229 -3.42 9.51 -30.98
CA PRO A 229 -3.17 10.94 -31.22
C PRO A 229 -3.55 11.70 -29.95
N ILE A 230 -2.64 12.49 -29.40
CA ILE A 230 -2.91 13.39 -28.29
C ILE A 230 -2.53 14.79 -28.74
N SER A 231 -3.50 15.68 -28.79
CA SER A 231 -3.30 17.10 -29.10
C SER A 231 -3.44 17.92 -27.81
N PHE A 232 -2.55 18.88 -27.60
CA PHE A 232 -2.62 19.73 -26.42
C PHE A 232 -3.64 20.85 -26.65
N ARG A 233 -4.85 20.67 -26.06
CA ARG A 233 -5.96 21.64 -26.12
C ARG A 233 -6.70 21.72 -24.79
N PRO A 234 -6.21 22.46 -23.79
CA PRO A 234 -6.84 22.54 -22.48
C PRO A 234 -8.22 23.19 -22.58
N GLN A 235 -9.24 22.50 -22.05
CA GLN A 235 -10.63 22.95 -22.06
C GLN A 235 -11.27 22.73 -20.68
N PHE A 236 -11.08 23.68 -19.78
CA PHE A 236 -11.54 23.57 -18.39
C PHE A 236 -13.07 23.45 -18.22
N ARG A 237 -13.84 23.98 -19.18
CA ARG A 237 -15.31 23.94 -19.15
C ARG A 237 -15.89 22.75 -19.95
N HIS A 238 -15.04 21.81 -20.38
CA HIS A 238 -15.52 20.66 -21.14
C HIS A 238 -16.42 19.76 -20.27
N PRO A 239 -17.58 19.29 -20.78
CA PRO A 239 -18.52 18.45 -20.00
C PRO A 239 -17.89 17.16 -19.46
N ALA A 240 -16.94 16.57 -20.19
CA ALA A 240 -16.21 15.39 -19.76
C ALA A 240 -15.34 15.67 -18.51
N VAL A 241 -14.69 16.84 -18.43
CA VAL A 241 -13.92 17.29 -17.27
C VAL A 241 -14.83 17.49 -16.05
N ALA A 242 -15.96 18.18 -16.23
CA ALA A 242 -16.94 18.39 -15.15
C ALA A 242 -17.51 17.06 -14.60
N ARG A 243 -17.77 16.09 -15.48
CA ARG A 243 -18.22 14.75 -15.12
C ARG A 243 -17.16 14.02 -14.28
N LEU A 244 -15.90 14.09 -14.69
CA LEU A 244 -14.77 13.49 -14.00
C LEU A 244 -14.67 14.03 -12.55
N ILE A 245 -14.68 15.33 -12.37
CA ILE A 245 -14.61 15.99 -11.05
C ILE A 245 -15.77 15.53 -10.14
N ARG A 246 -16.99 15.50 -10.66
CA ARG A 246 -18.19 15.10 -9.90
C ARG A 246 -18.10 13.65 -9.41
N LEU A 247 -17.60 12.74 -10.25
CA LEU A 247 -17.46 11.32 -9.90
C LEU A 247 -16.39 11.08 -8.84
N SER A 248 -15.44 12.01 -8.72
CA SER A 248 -14.28 11.87 -7.85
C SER A 248 -14.47 12.47 -6.45
N THR A 249 -15.56 13.18 -6.18
CA THR A 249 -15.72 13.99 -4.95
C THR A 249 -15.63 13.15 -3.67
N TRP A 250 -16.34 12.03 -3.57
CA TRP A 250 -16.30 11.19 -2.37
C TRP A 250 -14.96 10.47 -2.21
N THR A 251 -14.37 10.03 -3.32
CA THR A 251 -13.05 9.39 -3.30
C THR A 251 -11.96 10.39 -2.90
N LEU A 252 -12.10 11.66 -3.31
CA LEU A 252 -11.22 12.74 -2.88
C LEU A 252 -11.30 12.94 -1.36
N GLY A 253 -12.52 12.99 -0.80
CA GLY A 253 -12.72 13.06 0.65
C GLY A 253 -12.06 11.89 1.40
N TYR A 254 -12.19 10.67 0.87
CA TYR A 254 -11.54 9.48 1.41
C TYR A 254 -10.00 9.64 1.46
N VAL A 255 -9.38 10.09 0.37
CA VAL A 255 -7.93 10.30 0.34
C VAL A 255 -7.49 11.43 1.28
N VAL A 256 -8.23 12.55 1.32
CA VAL A 256 -7.92 13.66 2.24
C VAL A 256 -7.95 13.20 3.70
N ALA A 257 -8.95 12.40 4.10
CA ALA A 257 -9.04 11.87 5.45
C ALA A 257 -7.81 11.00 5.80
N ASN A 258 -7.40 10.13 4.87
CA ASN A 258 -6.20 9.30 5.05
C ASN A 258 -4.91 10.15 5.16
N GLN A 259 -4.79 11.23 4.37
CA GLN A 259 -3.61 12.10 4.43
C GLN A 259 -3.54 12.89 5.73
N ILE A 260 -4.67 13.34 6.26
CA ILE A 260 -4.72 13.99 7.59
C ILE A 260 -4.24 13.00 8.66
N ALA A 261 -4.77 11.78 8.67
CA ALA A 261 -4.35 10.75 9.62
C ALA A 261 -2.86 10.42 9.48
N LEU A 262 -2.35 10.29 8.24
CA LEU A 262 -0.93 10.03 7.98
C LEU A 262 -0.03 11.13 8.57
N VAL A 263 -0.37 12.41 8.35
CA VAL A 263 0.38 13.55 8.91
C VAL A 263 0.39 13.49 10.43
N VAL A 264 -0.74 13.21 11.07
CA VAL A 264 -0.83 13.10 12.54
C VAL A 264 0.04 11.93 13.05
N ILE A 265 -0.10 10.74 12.47
CA ILE A 265 0.66 9.56 12.87
C ILE A 265 2.17 9.77 12.72
N LYS A 266 2.61 10.42 11.62
CA LYS A 266 4.02 10.73 11.43
C LYS A 266 4.58 11.71 12.45
N ASN A 267 3.79 12.71 12.86
CA ASN A 267 4.21 13.62 13.92
C ASN A 267 4.25 12.94 15.29
N LEU A 268 3.35 11.99 15.56
CA LEU A 268 3.38 11.16 16.76
C LEU A 268 4.55 10.16 16.78
N ALA A 269 5.10 9.82 15.61
CA ALA A 269 6.32 9.02 15.47
C ALA A 269 7.60 9.82 15.78
N SER A 270 7.52 11.01 16.38
CA SER A 270 8.66 11.86 16.77
C SER A 270 9.68 12.04 15.63
N PRO A 271 9.36 12.85 14.60
CA PRO A 271 10.21 13.04 13.43
C PRO A 271 11.68 13.36 13.81
N GLY A 272 12.61 12.62 13.21
CA GLY A 272 14.04 12.71 13.52
C GLY A 272 14.55 11.68 14.54
N SER A 273 13.66 10.92 15.19
CA SER A 273 14.02 9.84 16.12
C SER A 273 14.38 8.51 15.42
N GLY A 274 14.13 8.38 14.12
CA GLY A 274 14.18 7.13 13.37
C GLY A 274 12.88 6.32 13.43
N TRP A 275 11.86 6.73 14.18
CA TRP A 275 10.60 5.99 14.29
C TRP A 275 9.70 6.17 13.09
N VAL A 276 9.77 7.31 12.38
CA VAL A 276 9.05 7.51 11.11
C VAL A 276 9.50 6.49 10.09
N ASP A 277 10.82 6.32 9.92
CA ASP A 277 11.41 5.33 9.03
C ASP A 277 11.12 3.88 9.49
N ALA A 278 11.20 3.60 10.81
CA ALA A 278 10.83 2.30 11.37
C ALA A 278 9.39 1.90 11.04
N TYR A 279 8.45 2.83 11.25
CA TYR A 279 7.03 2.62 10.97
C TYR A 279 6.78 2.42 9.46
N ALA A 280 7.41 3.24 8.62
CA ALA A 280 7.30 3.13 7.18
C ALA A 280 7.80 1.78 6.64
N LYS A 281 8.98 1.31 7.08
CA LYS A 281 9.51 -0.01 6.70
C LYS A 281 8.64 -1.16 7.20
N ALA A 282 8.16 -1.07 8.45
CA ALA A 282 7.23 -2.04 9.03
C ALA A 282 5.92 -2.10 8.24
N PHE A 283 5.40 -0.96 7.82
CA PHE A 283 4.16 -0.86 7.04
C PHE A 283 4.26 -1.53 5.67
N VAL A 284 5.42 -1.43 5.00
CA VAL A 284 5.64 -2.15 3.73
C VAL A 284 5.60 -3.66 3.94
N ILE A 285 6.24 -4.18 5.00
CA ILE A 285 6.22 -5.62 5.33
C ILE A 285 4.80 -6.06 5.71
N PHE A 286 4.08 -5.25 6.50
CA PHE A 286 2.69 -5.47 6.88
C PHE A 286 1.76 -5.61 5.68
N GLN A 287 1.97 -4.82 4.61
CA GLN A 287 1.13 -4.87 3.42
C GLN A 287 1.33 -6.11 2.54
N LEU A 288 2.43 -6.85 2.69
CA LEU A 288 2.74 -8.00 1.82
C LEU A 288 1.66 -9.10 1.88
N PRO A 289 1.21 -9.59 3.06
CA PRO A 289 0.16 -10.60 3.11
C PRO A 289 -1.16 -10.13 2.50
N HIS A 290 -1.57 -8.88 2.79
CA HIS A 290 -2.76 -8.29 2.19
C HIS A 290 -2.65 -8.25 0.66
N GLY A 291 -1.56 -7.72 0.13
CA GLY A 291 -1.34 -7.55 -1.30
C GLY A 291 -1.25 -8.86 -2.07
N LEU A 292 -0.69 -9.91 -1.45
CA LEU A 292 -0.54 -11.21 -2.09
C LEU A 292 -1.79 -12.09 -1.98
N LEU A 293 -2.45 -12.09 -0.81
CA LEU A 293 -3.53 -13.01 -0.48
C LEU A 293 -4.91 -12.39 -0.68
N ALA A 294 -5.17 -11.26 0.02
CA ALA A 294 -6.50 -10.66 0.03
C ALA A 294 -6.84 -9.96 -1.30
N VAL A 295 -5.88 -9.28 -1.93
CA VAL A 295 -6.09 -8.62 -3.22
C VAL A 295 -6.35 -9.65 -4.32
N SER A 296 -5.61 -10.77 -4.34
CA SER A 296 -5.83 -11.84 -5.32
C SER A 296 -7.25 -12.42 -5.21
N LEU A 297 -7.74 -12.63 -3.97
CA LEU A 297 -9.09 -13.10 -3.72
C LEU A 297 -10.14 -12.06 -4.16
N ALA A 298 -9.92 -10.79 -3.82
CA ALA A 298 -10.83 -9.72 -4.19
C ALA A 298 -10.97 -9.56 -5.71
N THR A 299 -9.86 -9.64 -6.47
CA THR A 299 -9.90 -9.54 -7.94
C THR A 299 -10.73 -10.64 -8.59
N THR A 300 -10.83 -11.81 -7.96
CA THR A 300 -11.65 -12.93 -8.44
C THR A 300 -13.13 -12.77 -8.07
N LEU A 301 -13.43 -12.32 -6.85
CA LEU A 301 -14.79 -12.28 -6.32
C LEU A 301 -15.56 -10.98 -6.64
N VAL A 302 -14.87 -9.84 -6.75
CA VAL A 302 -15.53 -8.53 -6.98
C VAL A 302 -16.36 -8.48 -8.28
N PRO A 303 -15.89 -8.97 -9.44
CA PRO A 303 -16.71 -9.00 -10.65
C PRO A 303 -17.99 -9.85 -10.49
N GLU A 304 -17.89 -10.95 -9.74
CA GLU A 304 -19.04 -11.82 -9.46
C GLU A 304 -20.04 -11.12 -8.54
N LEU A 305 -19.56 -10.45 -7.48
CA LEU A 305 -20.42 -9.64 -6.59
C LEU A 305 -21.19 -8.57 -7.38
N SER A 306 -20.51 -7.84 -8.26
CA SER A 306 -21.15 -6.83 -9.11
C SER A 306 -22.20 -7.44 -10.03
N ARG A 307 -21.91 -8.62 -10.62
CA ARG A 307 -22.87 -9.34 -11.47
C ARG A 307 -24.12 -9.76 -10.71
N LEU A 308 -23.97 -10.27 -9.48
CA LEU A 308 -25.09 -10.72 -8.65
C LEU A 308 -26.01 -9.56 -8.25
N ILE A 309 -25.45 -8.38 -7.99
CA ILE A 309 -26.25 -7.15 -7.76
C ILE A 309 -27.03 -6.76 -9.01
N HIS A 310 -26.44 -6.84 -10.22
CA HIS A 310 -27.15 -6.54 -11.47
C HIS A 310 -28.27 -7.55 -11.80
N LEU A 311 -28.21 -8.77 -11.23
CA LEU A 311 -29.22 -9.80 -11.37
C LEU A 311 -30.27 -9.78 -10.24
N ASP A 312 -30.23 -8.81 -9.33
CA ASP A 312 -31.05 -8.70 -8.11
C ASP A 312 -31.06 -9.96 -7.23
N ASP A 313 -29.99 -10.80 -7.33
CA ASP A 313 -29.84 -12.00 -6.49
C ASP A 313 -29.10 -11.66 -5.18
N GLU A 314 -29.82 -11.01 -4.27
CA GLU A 314 -29.28 -10.63 -2.96
C GLU A 314 -28.85 -11.84 -2.10
N ALA A 315 -29.51 -12.98 -2.23
CA ALA A 315 -29.16 -14.18 -1.48
C ALA A 315 -27.82 -14.77 -1.94
N ALA A 316 -27.59 -14.82 -3.26
CA ALA A 316 -26.29 -15.25 -3.80
C ALA A 316 -25.18 -14.22 -3.48
N PHE A 317 -25.49 -12.92 -3.56
CA PHE A 317 -24.56 -11.86 -3.14
C PHE A 317 -24.11 -12.04 -1.68
N ALA A 318 -25.08 -12.24 -0.74
CA ALA A 318 -24.78 -12.44 0.67
C ALA A 318 -23.93 -13.69 0.93
N ARG A 319 -24.23 -14.81 0.24
CA ARG A 319 -23.40 -16.04 0.32
C ARG A 319 -21.98 -15.79 -0.16
N ARG A 320 -21.82 -15.19 -1.36
CA ARG A 320 -20.50 -14.88 -1.92
C ARG A 320 -19.70 -13.90 -1.07
N MET A 321 -20.39 -12.92 -0.49
CA MET A 321 -19.77 -11.96 0.43
C MET A 321 -19.27 -12.65 1.69
N SER A 322 -20.09 -13.56 2.30
CA SER A 322 -19.67 -14.37 3.44
C SER A 322 -18.47 -15.25 3.14
N ASP A 323 -18.48 -15.93 1.98
CA ASP A 323 -17.35 -16.77 1.55
C ASP A 323 -16.07 -15.95 1.38
N GLY A 324 -16.16 -14.79 0.73
CA GLY A 324 -15.02 -13.90 0.55
C GLY A 324 -14.43 -13.39 1.88
N ILE A 325 -15.28 -13.03 2.85
CA ILE A 325 -14.84 -12.63 4.19
C ILE A 325 -14.13 -13.80 4.90
N ARG A 326 -14.72 -15.02 4.86
CA ARG A 326 -14.11 -16.22 5.46
C ARG A 326 -12.76 -16.55 4.84
N TYR A 327 -12.67 -16.58 3.52
CA TYR A 327 -11.40 -16.85 2.82
C TYR A 327 -10.35 -15.78 3.11
N THR A 328 -10.75 -14.50 3.14
CA THR A 328 -9.85 -13.42 3.52
C THR A 328 -9.32 -13.63 4.94
N ALA A 329 -10.20 -13.90 5.91
CA ALA A 329 -9.81 -14.16 7.30
C ALA A 329 -8.93 -15.41 7.42
N MET A 330 -9.29 -16.51 6.72
CA MET A 330 -8.56 -17.78 6.73
C MET A 330 -7.12 -17.64 6.23
N LEU A 331 -6.86 -16.73 5.28
CA LEU A 331 -5.53 -16.49 4.74
C LEU A 331 -4.74 -15.45 5.56
N THR A 332 -5.41 -14.42 6.06
CA THR A 332 -4.73 -13.27 6.67
C THR A 332 -4.53 -13.41 8.18
N ILE A 333 -5.37 -14.17 8.90
CA ILE A 333 -5.18 -14.42 10.34
C ILE A 333 -3.87 -15.20 10.61
N PRO A 334 -3.57 -16.33 9.96
CA PRO A 334 -2.28 -17.00 10.17
C PRO A 334 -1.09 -16.14 9.74
N ALA A 335 -1.22 -15.34 8.67
CA ALA A 335 -0.18 -14.41 8.27
C ALA A 335 0.06 -13.33 9.34
N ALA A 336 -0.99 -12.81 9.98
CA ALA A 336 -0.90 -11.89 11.11
C ALA A 336 -0.13 -12.51 12.29
N VAL A 337 -0.47 -13.75 12.65
CA VAL A 337 0.22 -14.51 13.73
C VAL A 337 1.70 -14.71 13.40
N GLY A 338 2.00 -15.11 12.16
CA GLY A 338 3.39 -15.29 11.71
C GLY A 338 4.18 -13.99 11.78
N LEU A 339 3.64 -12.88 11.24
CA LEU A 339 4.29 -11.56 11.30
C LEU A 339 4.47 -11.08 12.74
N PHE A 340 3.49 -11.28 13.61
CA PHE A 340 3.56 -10.86 15.01
C PHE A 340 4.66 -11.58 15.77
N LEU A 341 4.69 -12.92 15.70
CA LEU A 341 5.61 -13.74 16.47
C LEU A 341 7.04 -13.78 15.91
N LEU A 342 7.16 -13.61 14.59
CA LEU A 342 8.43 -13.65 13.87
C LEU A 342 8.90 -12.27 13.41
N ALA A 343 8.31 -11.17 13.91
CA ALA A 343 8.66 -9.81 13.49
C ALA A 343 10.16 -9.54 13.58
N LYS A 344 10.79 -9.86 14.72
CA LYS A 344 12.22 -9.59 14.94
C LYS A 344 13.15 -10.38 14.01
N PRO A 345 13.01 -11.72 13.85
CA PRO A 345 13.81 -12.44 12.87
C PRO A 345 13.50 -12.05 11.41
N ILE A 346 12.25 -11.69 11.07
CA ILE A 346 11.89 -11.22 9.72
C ILE A 346 12.62 -9.90 9.43
N VAL A 347 12.50 -8.90 10.30
CA VAL A 347 13.17 -7.61 10.14
C VAL A 347 14.68 -7.77 10.17
N GLY A 348 15.23 -8.57 11.10
CA GLY A 348 16.66 -8.83 11.20
C GLY A 348 17.23 -9.52 9.95
N THR A 349 16.53 -10.51 9.39
CA THR A 349 16.96 -11.17 8.16
C THR A 349 16.91 -10.26 6.94
N LEU A 350 15.87 -9.41 6.86
CA LEU A 350 15.66 -8.56 5.68
C LEU A 350 16.48 -7.27 5.73
N LEU A 351 16.54 -6.60 6.90
CA LEU A 351 16.99 -5.21 6.98
C LEU A 351 18.30 -5.03 7.78
N GLN A 352 18.69 -5.95 8.70
CA GLN A 352 19.85 -5.76 9.55
C GLN A 352 21.17 -5.98 8.80
N HIS A 353 21.50 -5.00 7.93
CA HIS A 353 22.69 -4.97 7.09
C HIS A 353 23.27 -3.57 7.06
N GLY A 354 24.61 -3.44 7.00
CA GLY A 354 25.30 -2.15 6.92
C GLY A 354 24.94 -1.22 8.10
N ASN A 355 24.44 -0.03 7.79
CA ASN A 355 24.07 0.97 8.79
C ASN A 355 22.71 0.72 9.49
N PHE A 356 21.98 -0.31 9.10
CA PHE A 356 20.74 -0.69 9.79
C PHE A 356 21.07 -1.67 10.93
N ASP A 357 21.26 -1.14 12.11
CA ASP A 357 21.77 -1.83 13.29
C ASP A 357 20.71 -2.65 14.06
N GLN A 358 21.08 -3.14 15.23
CA GLN A 358 20.19 -3.91 16.09
C GLN A 358 19.09 -3.06 16.73
N VAL A 359 19.34 -1.77 16.98
CA VAL A 359 18.34 -0.84 17.53
C VAL A 359 17.28 -0.55 16.48
N ALA A 360 17.71 -0.24 15.26
CA ALA A 360 16.83 -0.08 14.10
C ALA A 360 15.96 -1.32 13.85
N THR A 361 16.58 -2.50 13.92
CA THR A 361 15.87 -3.80 13.83
C THR A 361 14.81 -3.94 14.91
N SER A 362 15.13 -3.59 16.16
CA SER A 362 14.19 -3.68 17.27
C SER A 362 13.00 -2.73 17.12
N ASN A 363 13.25 -1.46 16.76
CA ASN A 363 12.23 -0.45 16.56
C ASN A 363 11.26 -0.86 15.41
N THR A 364 11.81 -1.27 14.26
CA THR A 364 11.03 -1.71 13.11
C THR A 364 10.25 -2.99 13.43
N ALA A 365 10.83 -3.95 14.16
CA ALA A 365 10.14 -5.16 14.59
C ALA A 365 9.00 -4.86 15.58
N ARG A 366 9.15 -3.89 16.49
CA ARG A 366 8.09 -3.42 17.40
C ARG A 366 6.94 -2.81 16.60
N ALA A 367 7.23 -1.92 15.64
CA ALA A 367 6.23 -1.36 14.75
C ALA A 367 5.48 -2.45 13.97
N LEU A 368 6.24 -3.41 13.39
CA LEU A 368 5.68 -4.52 12.65
C LEU A 368 4.79 -5.42 13.52
N SER A 369 5.20 -5.72 14.76
CA SER A 369 4.39 -6.49 15.69
C SER A 369 3.07 -5.80 16.00
N GLY A 370 3.09 -4.48 16.23
CA GLY A 370 1.86 -3.71 16.44
C GLY A 370 0.93 -3.76 15.22
N LEU A 371 1.45 -3.50 14.03
CA LEU A 371 0.71 -3.53 12.76
C LEU A 371 0.19 -4.93 12.43
N ALA A 372 0.95 -5.99 12.74
CA ALA A 372 0.60 -7.36 12.41
C ALA A 372 -0.75 -7.80 12.99
N LEU A 373 -1.11 -7.31 14.17
CA LEU A 373 -2.42 -7.58 14.80
C LEU A 373 -3.59 -7.13 13.92
N GLY A 374 -3.37 -6.11 13.09
CA GLY A 374 -4.38 -5.52 12.21
C GLY A 374 -4.48 -6.13 10.82
N VAL A 375 -3.58 -7.01 10.39
CA VAL A 375 -3.55 -7.55 9.00
C VAL A 375 -4.91 -8.14 8.59
N ALA A 376 -5.52 -8.92 9.46
CA ALA A 376 -6.81 -9.53 9.18
C ALA A 376 -7.94 -8.50 9.15
N GLY A 377 -7.99 -7.59 10.14
CA GLY A 377 -8.96 -6.50 10.19
C GLY A 377 -8.88 -5.60 8.97
N PHE A 378 -7.69 -5.16 8.60
CA PHE A 378 -7.42 -4.37 7.40
C PHE A 378 -7.89 -5.07 6.13
N SER A 379 -7.55 -6.36 5.98
CA SER A 379 -7.92 -7.12 4.79
C SER A 379 -9.42 -7.37 4.68
N VAL A 380 -10.06 -7.72 5.78
CA VAL A 380 -11.52 -7.92 5.83
C VAL A 380 -12.25 -6.60 5.60
N TYR A 381 -11.81 -5.51 6.24
CA TYR A 381 -12.34 -4.16 6.02
C TYR A 381 -12.36 -3.80 4.54
N LEU A 382 -11.20 -3.88 3.87
CA LEU A 382 -11.10 -3.54 2.45
C LEU A 382 -11.94 -4.47 1.56
N PHE A 383 -12.09 -5.76 1.93
CA PHE A 383 -12.95 -6.68 1.21
C PHE A 383 -14.44 -6.32 1.38
N VAL A 384 -14.87 -5.98 2.60
CA VAL A 384 -16.26 -5.56 2.89
C VAL A 384 -16.62 -4.29 2.11
N LEU A 385 -15.68 -3.33 2.01
CA LEU A 385 -15.90 -2.12 1.21
C LEU A 385 -16.20 -2.42 -0.27
N ARG A 386 -15.68 -3.52 -0.82
CA ARG A 386 -16.00 -3.95 -2.20
C ARG A 386 -17.48 -4.28 -2.37
N GLY A 387 -18.14 -4.75 -1.32
CA GLY A 387 -19.59 -4.99 -1.33
C GLY A 387 -20.40 -3.71 -1.54
N PHE A 388 -20.00 -2.60 -0.93
CA PHE A 388 -20.62 -1.28 -1.16
C PHE A 388 -20.32 -0.75 -2.57
N TYR A 389 -19.07 -0.87 -3.03
CA TYR A 389 -18.68 -0.44 -4.38
C TYR A 389 -19.42 -1.23 -5.47
N ALA A 390 -19.69 -2.52 -5.27
CA ALA A 390 -20.51 -3.33 -6.19
C ALA A 390 -21.93 -2.79 -6.33
N ARG A 391 -22.45 -2.09 -5.30
CA ARG A 391 -23.75 -1.40 -5.30
C ARG A 391 -23.66 0.07 -5.76
N ASN A 392 -22.51 0.52 -6.27
CA ASN A 392 -22.22 1.91 -6.62
C ASN A 392 -22.32 2.89 -5.41
N ASP A 393 -22.26 2.38 -4.18
CA ASP A 393 -22.22 3.19 -2.98
C ASP A 393 -20.77 3.53 -2.62
N THR A 394 -20.39 4.79 -2.82
CA THR A 394 -19.08 5.35 -2.45
C THR A 394 -19.15 6.21 -1.19
N ARG A 395 -20.37 6.60 -0.77
CA ARG A 395 -20.59 7.44 0.41
C ARG A 395 -20.37 6.66 1.71
N THR A 396 -20.95 5.47 1.81
CA THR A 396 -20.81 4.63 3.02
C THR A 396 -19.34 4.25 3.27
N PRO A 397 -18.54 3.76 2.29
CA PRO A 397 -17.10 3.58 2.45
C PRO A 397 -16.36 4.82 2.94
N PHE A 398 -16.66 6.01 2.43
CA PHE A 398 -16.07 7.26 2.88
C PHE A 398 -16.37 7.55 4.36
N LEU A 399 -17.63 7.41 4.79
CA LEU A 399 -18.01 7.66 6.19
C LEU A 399 -17.35 6.66 7.16
N ILE A 400 -17.28 5.38 6.78
CA ILE A 400 -16.59 4.36 7.60
C ILE A 400 -15.09 4.64 7.66
N ASN A 401 -14.48 5.08 6.56
CA ASN A 401 -13.08 5.47 6.54
C ASN A 401 -12.79 6.70 7.42
N LEU A 402 -13.70 7.67 7.46
CA LEU A 402 -13.56 8.81 8.37
C LEU A 402 -13.54 8.36 9.84
N VAL A 403 -14.41 7.42 10.20
CA VAL A 403 -14.43 6.81 11.55
C VAL A 403 -13.14 6.03 11.81
N GLU A 404 -12.66 5.25 10.83
CA GLU A 404 -11.41 4.49 10.93
C GLU A 404 -10.22 5.42 11.23
N ASN A 405 -10.07 6.48 10.44
CA ASN A 405 -8.99 7.45 10.65
C ASN A 405 -9.09 8.17 12.00
N ALA A 406 -10.30 8.54 12.41
CA ALA A 406 -10.52 9.13 13.73
C ALA A 406 -10.12 8.17 14.87
N LEU A 407 -10.52 6.90 14.78
CA LEU A 407 -10.12 5.87 15.75
C LEU A 407 -8.60 5.67 15.77
N ASN A 408 -7.97 5.62 14.59
CA ASN A 408 -6.51 5.47 14.49
C ASN A 408 -5.78 6.63 15.19
N ILE A 409 -6.20 7.87 14.95
CA ILE A 409 -5.64 9.06 15.62
C ILE A 409 -5.85 8.98 17.14
N VAL A 410 -7.07 8.70 17.59
CA VAL A 410 -7.39 8.62 19.03
C VAL A 410 -6.55 7.55 19.72
N PHE A 411 -6.50 6.33 19.16
CA PHE A 411 -5.70 5.26 19.74
C PHE A 411 -4.19 5.55 19.67
N ALA A 412 -3.71 6.19 18.61
CA ALA A 412 -2.31 6.59 18.51
C ALA A 412 -1.92 7.58 19.63
N LEU A 413 -2.75 8.60 19.88
CA LEU A 413 -2.56 9.56 20.98
C LEU A 413 -2.56 8.89 22.36
N LEU A 414 -3.38 7.86 22.57
CA LEU A 414 -3.49 7.16 23.84
C LEU A 414 -2.35 6.16 24.08
N LEU A 415 -1.75 5.62 23.01
CA LEU A 415 -0.82 4.50 23.11
C LEU A 415 0.63 4.87 22.86
N VAL A 416 0.92 5.98 22.16
CA VAL A 416 2.29 6.32 21.75
C VAL A 416 3.19 6.59 22.95
N ASP A 417 2.72 7.32 23.97
CA ASP A 417 3.52 7.65 25.14
C ASP A 417 3.89 6.43 26.01
N ARG A 418 3.12 5.34 25.91
CA ARG A 418 3.32 4.12 26.68
C ARG A 418 4.08 3.04 25.95
N PHE A 419 3.90 2.98 24.65
CA PHE A 419 4.36 1.85 23.83
C PHE A 419 5.25 2.28 22.66
N ASP A 420 5.55 3.58 22.53
CA ASP A 420 6.39 4.13 21.47
C ASP A 420 5.83 3.76 20.07
N VAL A 421 6.71 3.41 19.13
CA VAL A 421 6.36 2.99 17.76
C VAL A 421 5.46 1.73 17.72
N LEU A 422 5.54 0.86 18.73
CA LEU A 422 4.62 -0.28 18.89
C LEU A 422 3.17 0.21 19.08
N GLY A 423 3.01 1.29 19.88
CA GLY A 423 1.71 1.92 20.15
C GLY A 423 1.03 2.43 18.88
N LEU A 424 1.79 3.02 17.96
CA LEU A 424 1.28 3.44 16.65
C LEU A 424 0.78 2.26 15.81
N GLY A 425 1.52 1.14 15.81
CA GLY A 425 1.10 -0.09 15.13
C GLY A 425 -0.16 -0.71 15.73
N ILE A 426 -0.27 -0.74 17.07
CA ILE A 426 -1.47 -1.23 17.77
C ILE A 426 -2.67 -0.32 17.49
N ALA A 427 -2.48 1.00 17.50
CA ALA A 427 -3.53 1.97 17.19
C ALA A 427 -4.15 1.72 15.81
N TYR A 428 -3.30 1.59 14.80
CA TYR A 428 -3.70 1.22 13.45
C TYR A 428 -4.49 -0.10 13.41
N SER A 429 -3.99 -1.12 14.10
CA SER A 429 -4.61 -2.43 14.16
C SER A 429 -5.99 -2.41 14.81
N LEU A 430 -6.14 -1.72 15.93
CA LEU A 430 -7.43 -1.57 16.62
C LEU A 430 -8.42 -0.78 15.77
N ALA A 431 -8.00 0.31 15.14
CA ALA A 431 -8.83 1.10 14.25
C ALA A 431 -9.41 0.24 13.12
N TYR A 432 -8.58 -0.54 12.44
CA TYR A 432 -9.04 -1.41 11.35
C TYR A 432 -9.88 -2.61 11.82
N LEU A 433 -9.60 -3.20 12.98
CA LEU A 433 -10.43 -4.27 13.53
C LEU A 433 -11.85 -3.75 13.88
N ILE A 434 -11.94 -2.60 14.52
CA ILE A 434 -13.23 -1.97 14.86
C ILE A 434 -13.97 -1.54 13.59
N SER A 435 -13.26 -0.93 12.64
CA SER A 435 -13.87 -0.46 11.39
C SER A 435 -14.31 -1.61 10.48
N ALA A 436 -13.63 -2.77 10.52
CA ALA A 436 -14.09 -3.99 9.86
C ALA A 436 -15.41 -4.48 10.46
N ALA A 437 -15.53 -4.46 11.79
CA ALA A 437 -16.78 -4.81 12.46
C ALA A 437 -17.91 -3.82 12.13
N ILE A 438 -17.63 -2.51 12.15
CA ILE A 438 -18.60 -1.47 11.75
C ILE A 438 -19.03 -1.67 10.30
N ALA A 439 -18.09 -1.84 9.37
CA ALA A 439 -18.39 -2.05 7.96
C ALA A 439 -19.27 -3.29 7.74
N LEU A 440 -18.96 -4.38 8.44
CA LEU A 440 -19.75 -5.61 8.37
C LEU A 440 -21.16 -5.43 8.93
N LEU A 441 -21.32 -4.73 10.04
CA LEU A 441 -22.64 -4.43 10.64
C LEU A 441 -23.47 -3.52 9.70
N VAL A 442 -22.87 -2.50 9.10
CA VAL A 442 -23.55 -1.62 8.14
C VAL A 442 -23.96 -2.42 6.90
N LEU A 443 -23.08 -3.29 6.39
CA LEU A 443 -23.40 -4.14 5.23
C LEU A 443 -24.52 -5.13 5.58
N HIS A 444 -24.52 -5.75 6.77
CA HIS A 444 -25.58 -6.63 7.23
C HIS A 444 -26.95 -5.92 7.28
N ARG A 445 -26.99 -4.67 7.78
CA ARG A 445 -28.23 -3.88 7.81
C ARG A 445 -28.78 -3.60 6.42
N SER A 446 -27.92 -3.40 5.44
CA SER A 446 -28.32 -3.20 4.04
C SER A 446 -28.53 -4.51 3.24
N THR A 447 -28.17 -5.65 3.82
CA THR A 447 -28.26 -6.99 3.22
C THR A 447 -28.69 -7.99 4.31
N PRO A 448 -29.99 -8.05 4.65
CA PRO A 448 -30.48 -8.91 5.75
C PRO A 448 -30.20 -10.41 5.54
N SER A 449 -30.05 -10.84 4.29
CA SER A 449 -29.65 -12.21 3.93
C SER A 449 -28.20 -12.57 4.32
N LEU A 450 -27.37 -11.60 4.68
CA LEU A 450 -26.02 -11.81 5.18
C LEU A 450 -26.06 -12.25 6.66
N GLN A 451 -25.92 -13.53 6.92
CA GLN A 451 -26.00 -14.10 8.28
C GLN A 451 -24.66 -13.91 9.03
N LEU A 452 -24.68 -13.12 10.11
CA LEU A 452 -23.48 -12.85 10.91
C LEU A 452 -23.08 -14.01 11.82
N SER A 453 -24.06 -14.75 12.42
CA SER A 453 -23.75 -15.83 13.37
C SER A 453 -22.91 -16.96 12.76
N PRO A 454 -23.23 -17.52 11.57
CA PRO A 454 -22.37 -18.52 10.93
C PRO A 454 -20.99 -17.98 10.54
N LEU A 455 -20.92 -16.71 10.18
CA LEU A 455 -19.67 -16.04 9.84
C LEU A 455 -18.76 -15.91 11.07
N LEU A 456 -19.30 -15.44 12.19
CA LEU A 456 -18.57 -15.32 13.46
C LEU A 456 -18.08 -16.67 13.96
N ILE A 457 -18.90 -17.72 13.90
CA ILE A 457 -18.50 -19.09 14.28
C ILE A 457 -17.32 -19.55 13.40
N SER A 458 -17.37 -19.29 12.10
CA SER A 458 -16.26 -19.62 11.19
C SER A 458 -14.98 -18.85 11.56
N ILE A 459 -15.07 -17.55 11.83
CA ILE A 459 -13.93 -16.73 12.26
C ILE A 459 -13.36 -17.24 13.60
N LEU A 460 -14.19 -17.58 14.57
CA LEU A 460 -13.74 -18.14 15.85
C LEU A 460 -12.99 -19.46 15.68
N ARG A 461 -13.43 -20.34 14.77
CA ARG A 461 -12.72 -21.59 14.43
C ARG A 461 -11.36 -21.29 13.80
N ILE A 462 -11.28 -20.31 12.90
CA ILE A 462 -10.03 -19.85 12.27
C ILE A 462 -9.07 -19.30 13.35
N VAL A 463 -9.58 -18.48 14.27
CA VAL A 463 -8.79 -17.92 15.39
C VAL A 463 -8.30 -19.05 16.31
N GLY A 464 -9.14 -20.03 16.63
CA GLY A 464 -8.73 -21.22 17.41
C GLY A 464 -7.60 -22.00 16.74
N ALA A 465 -7.70 -22.24 15.43
CA ALA A 465 -6.63 -22.89 14.66
C ALA A 465 -5.33 -22.03 14.63
N ALA A 466 -5.48 -20.71 14.50
CA ALA A 466 -4.36 -19.80 14.55
C ALA A 466 -3.69 -19.71 15.93
N ALA A 467 -4.44 -19.95 17.02
CA ALA A 467 -3.88 -20.07 18.37
C ALA A 467 -2.96 -21.31 18.48
N LEU A 468 -3.35 -22.45 17.91
CA LEU A 468 -2.48 -23.64 17.83
C LEU A 468 -1.21 -23.34 17.03
N MET A 469 -1.33 -22.67 15.88
CA MET A 469 -0.21 -22.16 15.11
C MET A 469 0.70 -21.28 15.96
N ALA A 470 0.14 -20.34 16.72
CA ALA A 470 0.89 -19.40 17.55
C ALA A 470 1.73 -20.14 18.61
N VAL A 471 1.15 -21.13 19.29
CA VAL A 471 1.88 -21.97 20.26
C VAL A 471 3.03 -22.71 19.58
N THR A 472 2.79 -23.31 18.42
CA THR A 472 3.82 -24.02 17.66
C THR A 472 4.96 -23.11 17.24
N ILE A 473 4.66 -21.93 16.68
CA ILE A 473 5.67 -20.94 16.30
C ILE A 473 6.45 -20.49 17.54
N ARG A 474 5.77 -20.24 18.67
CA ARG A 474 6.44 -19.78 19.90
C ARG A 474 7.45 -20.82 20.41
N LEU A 475 7.08 -22.10 20.42
CA LEU A 475 7.93 -23.18 20.89
C LEU A 475 9.12 -23.41 19.95
N THR A 476 8.86 -23.59 18.65
CA THR A 476 9.89 -23.86 17.64
C THR A 476 10.85 -22.68 17.45
N SER A 477 10.32 -21.46 17.45
CA SER A 477 11.10 -20.22 17.34
C SER A 477 12.04 -20.01 18.56
N GLY A 478 11.62 -20.45 19.76
CA GLY A 478 12.45 -20.40 20.96
C GLY A 478 13.67 -21.34 20.90
N LEU A 479 13.56 -22.47 20.21
CA LEU A 479 14.64 -23.45 20.08
C LEU A 479 15.79 -22.98 19.17
N ILE A 480 15.50 -22.13 18.16
CA ILE A 480 16.50 -21.69 17.16
C ILE A 480 17.21 -20.40 17.59
N GLY A 481 16.52 -19.51 18.29
CA GLY A 481 17.08 -18.36 19.06
C GLY A 481 17.66 -17.17 18.30
N SER A 482 18.21 -17.31 17.09
CA SER A 482 18.84 -16.20 16.36
C SER A 482 17.84 -15.29 15.65
N ASN A 483 18.22 -14.00 15.49
CA ASN A 483 17.42 -12.98 14.78
C ASN A 483 18.10 -12.47 13.50
N VAL A 484 19.29 -12.96 13.16
CA VAL A 484 20.07 -12.51 11.99
C VAL A 484 20.73 -13.68 11.29
N GLY A 485 21.04 -13.50 10.01
CA GLY A 485 21.77 -14.46 9.19
C GLY A 485 20.96 -15.74 8.87
N VAL A 486 21.67 -16.80 8.53
CA VAL A 486 21.08 -18.08 8.09
C VAL A 486 20.24 -18.72 9.20
N ALA A 487 20.65 -18.61 10.46
CA ALA A 487 19.92 -19.16 11.60
C ALA A 487 18.54 -18.47 11.78
N ALA A 488 18.45 -17.14 11.56
CA ALA A 488 17.17 -16.44 11.56
C ALA A 488 16.28 -16.88 10.40
N LEU A 489 16.84 -17.07 9.21
CA LEU A 489 16.09 -17.59 8.07
C LEU A 489 15.56 -19.02 8.35
N THR A 490 16.40 -19.91 8.91
CA THR A 490 15.99 -21.25 9.36
C THR A 490 14.86 -21.15 10.39
N ARG A 491 14.99 -20.25 11.37
CA ARG A 491 13.96 -19.98 12.37
C ARG A 491 12.61 -19.58 11.73
N ILE A 492 12.63 -18.64 10.77
CA ILE A 492 11.43 -18.20 10.05
C ILE A 492 10.82 -19.38 9.30
N VAL A 493 11.61 -20.07 8.47
CA VAL A 493 11.11 -21.14 7.60
C VAL A 493 10.56 -22.30 8.41
N VAL A 494 11.33 -22.84 9.36
CA VAL A 494 10.93 -24.01 10.16
C VAL A 494 9.71 -23.69 11.01
N SER A 495 9.74 -22.54 11.73
CA SER A 495 8.60 -22.18 12.59
C SER A 495 7.33 -21.86 11.78
N SER A 496 7.47 -21.25 10.60
CA SER A 496 6.32 -20.98 9.73
C SER A 496 5.75 -22.26 9.12
N CYS A 497 6.60 -23.18 8.64
CA CYS A 497 6.14 -24.44 8.07
C CYS A 497 5.43 -25.31 9.11
N LEU A 498 6.01 -25.49 10.31
CA LEU A 498 5.39 -26.24 11.39
C LEU A 498 4.12 -25.56 11.91
N GLY A 499 4.16 -24.23 12.02
CA GLY A 499 2.99 -23.45 12.41
C GLY A 499 1.85 -23.57 11.40
N LEU A 500 2.11 -23.47 10.11
CA LEU A 500 1.11 -23.66 9.05
C LEU A 500 0.54 -25.09 9.04
N LEU A 501 1.38 -26.10 9.27
CA LEU A 501 0.91 -27.49 9.41
C LEU A 501 -0.09 -27.60 10.57
N MET A 502 0.26 -27.07 11.74
CA MET A 502 -0.63 -27.09 12.91
C MET A 502 -1.90 -26.24 12.70
N TYR A 503 -1.80 -25.16 11.94
CA TYR A 503 -2.97 -24.36 11.55
C TYR A 503 -3.94 -25.18 10.70
N VAL A 504 -3.44 -25.90 9.69
CA VAL A 504 -4.27 -26.77 8.83
C VAL A 504 -4.91 -27.90 9.65
N ILE A 505 -4.15 -28.54 10.54
CA ILE A 505 -4.67 -29.56 11.45
C ILE A 505 -5.77 -28.96 12.34
N GLY A 506 -5.55 -27.78 12.89
CA GLY A 506 -6.54 -27.07 13.72
C GLY A 506 -7.82 -26.76 12.94
N LEU A 507 -7.72 -26.27 11.71
CA LEU A 507 -8.90 -26.02 10.86
C LEU A 507 -9.70 -27.30 10.58
N LEU A 508 -9.03 -28.43 10.35
CA LEU A 508 -9.69 -29.73 10.17
C LEU A 508 -10.38 -30.20 11.47
N ALA A 509 -9.69 -30.06 12.61
CA ALA A 509 -10.19 -30.45 13.93
C ALA A 509 -11.41 -29.62 14.37
N PHE A 510 -11.39 -28.31 14.16
CA PHE A 510 -12.50 -27.43 14.50
C PHE A 510 -13.65 -27.46 13.48
N GLY A 511 -13.56 -28.30 12.44
CA GLY A 511 -14.63 -28.51 11.47
C GLY A 511 -14.95 -27.29 10.62
N ALA A 512 -13.93 -26.58 10.14
CA ALA A 512 -14.12 -25.51 9.17
C ALA A 512 -14.70 -26.10 7.86
N PRO A 513 -15.97 -25.82 7.52
CA PRO A 513 -16.67 -26.51 6.42
C PRO A 513 -16.00 -26.31 5.07
N ASP A 514 -15.34 -25.18 4.88
CA ASP A 514 -14.75 -24.76 3.61
C ASP A 514 -13.54 -25.63 3.19
N ILE A 515 -12.76 -26.14 4.17
CA ILE A 515 -11.62 -27.02 3.88
C ILE A 515 -12.06 -28.44 3.52
N ARG A 516 -13.09 -28.97 4.15
CA ARG A 516 -13.65 -30.29 3.78
C ARG A 516 -14.08 -30.29 2.31
N HIS A 517 -14.79 -29.26 1.88
CA HIS A 517 -15.18 -29.12 0.46
C HIS A 517 -13.98 -28.96 -0.46
N PHE A 518 -12.99 -28.15 -0.10
CA PHE A 518 -11.79 -27.92 -0.92
C PHE A 518 -10.92 -29.18 -1.04
N VAL A 519 -10.66 -29.88 0.05
CA VAL A 519 -9.87 -31.12 0.09
C VAL A 519 -10.61 -32.26 -0.62
N LEU A 520 -11.90 -32.45 -0.34
CA LEU A 520 -12.71 -33.50 -0.95
C LEU A 520 -12.92 -33.28 -2.45
N SER A 521 -13.11 -32.03 -2.91
CA SER A 521 -13.27 -31.73 -4.33
C SER A 521 -11.98 -31.96 -5.14
N LYS A 522 -10.81 -31.83 -4.54
CA LYS A 522 -9.53 -32.19 -5.20
C LYS A 522 -9.27 -33.70 -5.20
N MET A 523 -9.63 -34.39 -4.12
CA MET A 523 -9.46 -35.84 -4.05
C MET A 523 -10.38 -36.57 -5.05
N THR A 524 -11.61 -36.08 -5.25
CA THR A 524 -12.54 -36.63 -6.25
C THR A 524 -12.19 -36.27 -7.71
N LYS A 525 -11.44 -35.18 -7.94
CA LYS A 525 -10.91 -34.86 -9.29
C LYS A 525 -9.62 -35.60 -9.65
N SER A 526 -8.89 -36.13 -8.68
CA SER A 526 -7.66 -36.95 -8.89
C SER A 526 -7.99 -38.43 -9.11
N SER A 527 -9.25 -38.83 -8.92
CA SER A 527 -9.71 -40.22 -9.11
C SER A 527 -10.58 -40.40 -10.37
N ARG A 528 -10.65 -39.39 -11.22
CA ARG A 528 -11.18 -39.45 -12.59
C ARG A 528 -10.10 -38.97 -13.56
#